data_7a2219c250da8f1faa61a000ecda18c1
#
_entry.id   7a2219c250da8f1faa61a000ecda18c1
#
_cell.length_a   1.000
_cell.length_b   1.000
_cell.length_c   1.000
_cell.angle_alpha   90.00
_cell.angle_beta   90.00
_cell.angle_gamma   90.00
#
_symmetry.space_group_name_H-M   'P 1'
#
loop_
_entity.id
_entity.type
_entity.pdbx_description
1 polymer ?
#
loop_
_entity_poly.entity_id
_entity_poly.type
_entity_poly.pdbx_seq_one_letter_code
_entity_poly.pdbx_strand_id
1 'polypeptide(L)'
;QFVHMFYHEHSPISGMVPILRGCLEKIKPISVYKVKANLMPCQNKIIEHGMHIDVEDEEDPQLPFTLPPITTSILYMNTNDGYTKFEDGTIVKSVQNRFITFPNYLKHTGTTTSDSEYRMVINFNYV
;
A
#
# COMPACT_ATOMS: atom_id res chain seq x y z
N GLN A 1 -4.25 13.03 6.90
CA GLN A 1 -3.40 11.92 6.47
C GLN A 1 -1.95 12.36 6.36
N PHE A 2 -1.05 11.59 6.94
CA PHE A 2 0.39 11.81 6.83
C PHE A 2 1.00 10.72 5.96
N VAL A 3 1.97 11.10 5.13
CA VAL A 3 2.60 10.21 4.15
C VAL A 3 4.11 10.28 4.28
N HIS A 4 4.78 9.13 4.25
CA HIS A 4 6.22 9.04 4.09
C HIS A 4 6.56 8.17 2.89
N MET A 5 7.26 8.72 1.91
CA MET A 5 7.67 8.04 0.69
C MET A 5 9.07 7.47 0.83
N PHE A 6 9.21 6.15 0.68
CA PHE A 6 10.51 5.44 0.70
C PHE A 6 11.10 5.28 -0.70
N TYR A 7 10.26 4.87 -1.64
CA TYR A 7 10.59 4.67 -3.06
C TYR A 7 9.58 5.39 -3.94
N HIS A 8 10.07 6.00 -5.00
CA HIS A 8 9.25 6.61 -6.03
C HIS A 8 9.90 6.39 -7.40
N GLU A 9 9.12 5.91 -8.35
CA GLU A 9 9.59 5.64 -9.72
C GLU A 9 10.91 4.86 -9.75
N HIS A 10 10.93 3.70 -9.05
CA HIS A 10 12.06 2.76 -8.97
C HIS A 10 13.31 3.28 -8.23
N SER A 11 13.24 4.45 -7.60
CA SER A 11 14.38 5.04 -6.90
C SER A 11 14.14 5.16 -5.39
N PRO A 12 15.09 4.77 -4.54
CA PRO A 12 15.04 5.06 -3.12
C PRO A 12 15.22 6.57 -2.89
N ILE A 13 14.30 7.18 -2.15
CA ILE A 13 14.32 8.63 -1.88
C ILE A 13 14.39 8.98 -0.40
N SER A 14 14.35 7.98 0.48
CA SER A 14 14.40 8.16 1.92
C SER A 14 15.59 7.44 2.53
N GLY A 15 16.27 8.09 3.48
CA GLY A 15 17.29 7.46 4.33
C GLY A 15 16.73 6.36 5.24
N MET A 16 15.40 6.24 5.36
CA MET A 16 14.73 5.24 6.17
C MET A 16 14.50 3.89 5.44
N VAL A 17 14.90 3.77 4.17
CA VAL A 17 14.75 2.54 3.38
C VAL A 17 15.26 1.27 4.11
N PRO A 18 16.36 1.32 4.88
CA PRO A 18 16.83 0.13 5.60
C PRO A 18 15.80 -0.52 6.53
N ILE A 19 14.82 0.19 7.05
CA ILE A 19 13.78 -0.39 7.91
C ILE A 19 12.84 -1.34 7.14
N LEU A 20 12.80 -1.25 5.82
CA LEU A 20 11.98 -2.10 4.94
C LEU A 20 12.65 -3.44 4.62
N ARG A 21 13.88 -3.65 5.06
CA ARG A 21 14.71 -4.80 4.66
C ARG A 21 13.99 -6.14 4.86
N GLY A 22 13.37 -6.35 6.01
CA GLY A 22 12.66 -7.59 6.31
C GLY A 22 11.50 -7.87 5.35
N CYS A 23 10.75 -6.82 4.97
CA CYS A 23 9.66 -6.94 4.00
C CYS A 23 10.20 -7.23 2.59
N LEU A 24 11.22 -6.50 2.16
CA LEU A 24 11.82 -6.66 0.84
C LEU A 24 12.47 -8.04 0.68
N GLU A 25 13.09 -8.59 1.71
CA GLU A 25 13.63 -9.94 1.72
C GLU A 25 12.54 -11.01 1.56
N LYS A 26 11.34 -10.78 2.08
CA LYS A 26 10.19 -11.69 1.91
C LYS A 26 9.56 -11.57 0.53
N ILE A 27 9.39 -10.37 0.03
CA ILE A 27 8.78 -10.10 -1.28
C ILE A 27 9.70 -10.56 -2.41
N LYS A 28 11.01 -10.35 -2.27
CA LYS A 28 12.04 -10.60 -3.29
C LYS A 28 11.68 -9.97 -4.63
N PRO A 29 11.44 -8.65 -4.68
CA PRO A 29 11.03 -8.00 -5.90
C PRO A 29 12.17 -7.97 -6.92
N ILE A 30 11.81 -8.04 -8.21
CA ILE A 30 12.74 -7.78 -9.30
C ILE A 30 13.02 -6.27 -9.36
N SER A 31 11.96 -5.46 -9.21
CA SER A 31 12.03 -4.01 -9.21
C SER A 31 10.99 -3.42 -8.27
N VAL A 32 11.39 -2.49 -7.44
CA VAL A 32 10.48 -1.76 -6.55
C VAL A 32 10.10 -0.45 -7.24
N TYR A 33 8.80 -0.27 -7.52
CA TYR A 33 8.31 0.95 -8.13
C TYR A 33 8.08 2.05 -7.10
N LYS A 34 7.28 1.75 -6.06
CA LYS A 34 6.89 2.71 -5.02
C LYS A 34 6.72 2.02 -3.69
N VAL A 35 7.17 2.64 -2.62
CA VAL A 35 6.86 2.25 -1.24
C VAL A 35 6.47 3.50 -0.46
N LYS A 36 5.29 3.47 0.14
CA LYS A 36 4.70 4.61 0.84
C LYS A 36 4.06 4.17 2.15
N ALA A 37 4.46 4.80 3.25
CA ALA A 37 3.73 4.70 4.51
C ALA A 37 2.60 5.73 4.55
N ASN A 38 1.44 5.31 5.03
CA ASN A 38 0.27 6.16 5.26
C ASN A 38 -0.14 6.07 6.72
N LEU A 39 -0.26 7.22 7.36
CA LEU A 39 -0.76 7.33 8.73
C LEU A 39 -2.02 8.18 8.73
N MET A 40 -3.09 7.62 9.28
CA MET A 40 -4.37 8.29 9.45
C MET A 40 -4.68 8.45 10.93
N PRO A 41 -4.86 9.70 11.41
CA PRO A 41 -5.22 9.96 12.79
C PRO A 41 -6.61 9.40 13.13
N CYS A 42 -6.85 9.18 14.40
CA CYS A 42 -8.15 8.78 14.94
C CYS A 42 -9.25 9.78 14.54
N GLN A 43 -10.41 9.25 14.16
CA GLN A 43 -11.62 10.00 13.90
C GLN A 43 -12.75 9.49 14.79
N ASN A 44 -13.84 10.25 14.93
CA ASN A 44 -14.99 9.84 15.73
C ASN A 44 -15.71 8.61 15.16
N LYS A 45 -15.55 8.35 13.87
CA LYS A 45 -16.13 7.22 13.15
C LYS A 45 -15.18 6.76 12.05
N ILE A 46 -15.36 5.55 11.58
CA ILE A 46 -14.66 5.03 10.42
C ILE A 46 -15.17 5.74 9.16
N ILE A 47 -14.23 6.29 8.39
CA ILE A 47 -14.48 6.93 7.10
C ILE A 47 -13.77 6.13 6.03
N GLU A 48 -14.53 5.63 5.05
CA GLU A 48 -13.96 5.01 3.85
C GLU A 48 -13.52 6.11 2.87
N HIS A 49 -12.32 5.94 2.31
CA HIS A 49 -11.84 6.81 1.23
C HIS A 49 -12.36 6.33 -0.13
N GLY A 50 -11.99 7.02 -1.22
CA GLY A 50 -12.39 6.60 -2.57
C GLY A 50 -11.69 5.33 -3.04
N MET A 51 -12.42 4.49 -3.79
CA MET A 51 -11.84 3.33 -4.48
C MET A 51 -10.80 3.79 -5.51
N HIS A 52 -9.63 3.14 -5.49
CA HIS A 52 -8.51 3.47 -6.38
C HIS A 52 -7.62 2.26 -6.61
N ILE A 53 -6.70 2.42 -7.56
CA ILE A 53 -5.51 1.57 -7.70
C ILE A 53 -4.29 2.42 -7.32
N ASP A 54 -3.24 1.78 -6.80
CA ASP A 54 -2.08 2.52 -6.28
C ASP A 54 -1.20 3.11 -7.37
N VAL A 55 -1.08 2.41 -8.47
CA VAL A 55 -0.28 2.80 -9.63
C VAL A 55 -1.16 2.67 -10.87
N GLU A 56 -1.42 3.79 -11.53
CA GLU A 56 -2.10 3.77 -12.82
C GLU A 56 -1.09 3.32 -13.88
N ASP A 57 -1.45 2.27 -14.62
CA ASP A 57 -0.67 1.80 -15.76
C ASP A 57 -0.85 2.80 -16.90
N GLU A 58 0.08 3.72 -17.03
CA GLU A 58 0.24 4.43 -18.28
C GLU A 58 0.87 3.48 -19.29
N GLU A 59 0.03 2.81 -20.09
CA GLU A 59 0.52 2.13 -21.27
C GLU A 59 1.16 3.17 -22.17
N ASP A 60 2.49 3.18 -22.25
CA ASP A 60 3.19 3.97 -23.25
C ASP A 60 3.01 3.26 -24.61
N PRO A 61 2.20 3.80 -25.53
CA PRO A 61 1.96 3.16 -26.83
C PRO A 61 3.22 3.07 -27.72
N GLN A 62 4.32 3.71 -27.30
CA GLN A 62 5.59 3.67 -28.03
C GLN A 62 6.49 2.51 -27.58
N LEU A 63 6.17 1.84 -26.46
CA LEU A 63 6.93 0.68 -26.02
C LEU A 63 6.59 -0.54 -26.89
N PRO A 64 7.60 -1.26 -27.41
CA PRO A 64 7.39 -2.43 -28.26
C PRO A 64 7.01 -3.69 -27.49
N PHE A 65 6.79 -3.60 -26.19
CA PHE A 65 6.49 -4.73 -25.30
C PHE A 65 5.55 -4.29 -24.17
N THR A 66 4.78 -5.24 -23.65
CA THR A 66 3.95 -5.04 -22.47
C THR A 66 4.82 -5.06 -21.23
N LEU A 67 4.67 -4.06 -20.35
CA LEU A 67 5.36 -4.05 -19.06
C LEU A 67 4.84 -5.18 -18.17
N PRO A 68 5.68 -5.79 -17.32
CA PRO A 68 5.22 -6.77 -16.35
C PRO A 68 4.16 -6.16 -15.43
N PRO A 69 3.14 -6.93 -15.03
CA PRO A 69 2.10 -6.43 -14.13
C PRO A 69 2.68 -6.08 -12.76
N ILE A 70 2.25 -4.95 -12.21
CA ILE A 70 2.64 -4.51 -10.87
C ILE A 70 1.81 -5.28 -9.83
N THR A 71 2.49 -5.71 -8.78
CA THR A 71 1.89 -6.31 -7.58
C THR A 71 1.84 -5.27 -6.47
N THR A 72 0.75 -5.25 -5.73
CA THR A 72 0.57 -4.43 -4.53
C THR A 72 0.60 -5.31 -3.29
N SER A 73 1.35 -4.89 -2.29
CA SER A 73 1.31 -5.48 -0.94
C SER A 73 1.08 -4.40 0.10
N ILE A 74 0.36 -4.75 1.16
CA ILE A 74 0.10 -3.86 2.29
C ILE A 74 0.53 -4.54 3.57
N LEU A 75 1.40 -3.86 4.32
CA LEU A 75 1.75 -4.22 5.69
C LEU A 75 0.95 -3.35 6.67
N TYR A 76 0.20 -3.99 7.54
CA TYR A 76 -0.53 -3.32 8.62
C TYR A 76 0.40 -3.17 9.83
N MET A 77 0.64 -1.92 10.24
CA MET A 77 1.62 -1.61 11.28
C MET A 77 1.04 -1.69 12.69
N ASN A 78 -0.27 -1.58 12.84
CA ASN A 78 -0.94 -1.67 14.13
C ASN A 78 -2.35 -2.25 14.00
N THR A 79 -2.85 -2.80 15.10
CA THR A 79 -4.22 -3.32 15.19
C THR A 79 -5.19 -2.20 15.54
N ASN A 80 -6.26 -2.07 14.77
CA ASN A 80 -7.32 -1.09 14.97
C ASN A 80 -8.60 -1.53 14.24
N ASP A 81 -9.68 -0.77 14.40
CA ASP A 81 -10.97 -1.05 13.76
C ASP A 81 -11.05 -0.65 12.28
N GLY A 82 -10.01 0.03 11.76
CA GLY A 82 -9.91 0.34 10.35
C GLY A 82 -9.64 -0.90 9.49
N TYR A 83 -9.83 -0.75 8.19
CA TYR A 83 -9.71 -1.87 7.26
C TYR A 83 -9.35 -1.40 5.85
N THR A 84 -9.02 -2.37 5.02
CA THR A 84 -8.96 -2.23 3.56
C THR A 84 -10.16 -2.94 2.95
N LYS A 85 -10.85 -2.30 2.04
CA LYS A 85 -12.01 -2.85 1.34
C LYS A 85 -11.76 -2.88 -0.14
N PHE A 86 -12.04 -4.02 -0.76
CA PHE A 86 -11.97 -4.21 -2.20
C PHE A 86 -13.32 -3.94 -2.87
N GLU A 87 -13.29 -3.69 -4.18
CA GLU A 87 -14.49 -3.36 -4.96
C GLU A 87 -15.57 -4.45 -4.90
N ASP A 88 -15.18 -5.73 -4.76
CA ASP A 88 -16.10 -6.85 -4.61
C ASP A 88 -16.74 -6.96 -3.21
N GLY A 89 -16.40 -6.06 -2.29
CA GLY A 89 -16.90 -6.03 -0.92
C GLY A 89 -16.02 -6.78 0.09
N THR A 90 -14.95 -7.43 -0.33
CA THR A 90 -14.00 -8.10 0.58
C THR A 90 -13.36 -7.08 1.51
N ILE A 91 -13.34 -7.38 2.81
CA ILE A 91 -12.77 -6.53 3.85
C ILE A 91 -11.61 -7.27 4.53
N VAL A 92 -10.48 -6.58 4.63
CA VAL A 92 -9.31 -7.04 5.40
C VAL A 92 -9.09 -6.09 6.56
N LYS A 93 -9.26 -6.60 7.78
CA LYS A 93 -9.09 -5.82 9.01
C LYS A 93 -7.64 -5.50 9.30
N SER A 94 -7.39 -4.32 9.88
CA SER A 94 -6.07 -3.91 10.32
C SER A 94 -5.64 -4.70 11.55
N VAL A 95 -4.70 -5.63 11.35
CA VAL A 95 -4.09 -6.43 12.40
C VAL A 95 -2.59 -6.27 12.29
N GLN A 96 -1.92 -5.92 13.38
CA GLN A 96 -0.46 -5.73 13.40
C GLN A 96 0.28 -6.91 12.78
N ASN A 97 1.24 -6.62 11.92
CA ASN A 97 2.05 -7.57 11.15
C ASN A 97 1.30 -8.39 10.09
N ARG A 98 0.02 -8.13 9.87
CA ARG A 98 -0.67 -8.71 8.71
C ARG A 98 -0.09 -8.13 7.44
N PHE A 99 0.19 -9.02 6.49
CA PHE A 99 0.74 -8.66 5.18
C PHE A 99 -0.14 -9.28 4.11
N ILE A 100 -0.69 -8.47 3.22
CA ILE A 100 -1.53 -8.94 2.12
C ILE A 100 -0.90 -8.58 0.79
N THR A 101 -1.19 -9.40 -0.22
CA THR A 101 -0.67 -9.22 -1.58
C THR A 101 -1.79 -9.44 -2.59
N PHE A 102 -1.88 -8.56 -3.56
CA PHE A 102 -2.88 -8.63 -4.62
C PHE A 102 -2.38 -7.92 -5.89
N PRO A 103 -2.97 -8.24 -7.06
CA PRO A 103 -2.64 -7.54 -8.30
C PRO A 103 -3.00 -6.06 -8.20
N ASN A 104 -2.14 -5.17 -8.71
CA ASN A 104 -2.35 -3.73 -8.65
C ASN A 104 -3.66 -3.27 -9.30
N TYR A 105 -4.21 -4.01 -10.27
CA TYR A 105 -5.45 -3.63 -10.94
C TYR A 105 -6.71 -3.75 -10.06
N LEU A 106 -6.62 -4.42 -8.90
CA LEU A 106 -7.76 -4.53 -7.99
C LEU A 106 -7.99 -3.20 -7.27
N LYS A 107 -9.14 -2.60 -7.53
CA LYS A 107 -9.56 -1.40 -6.84
C LYS A 107 -9.86 -1.67 -5.37
N HIS A 108 -9.35 -0.80 -4.54
CA HIS A 108 -9.50 -0.89 -3.09
C HIS A 108 -9.55 0.49 -2.45
N THR A 109 -9.94 0.53 -1.19
CA THR A 109 -9.89 1.74 -0.36
C THR A 109 -9.40 1.39 1.03
N GLY A 110 -8.72 2.34 1.66
CA GLY A 110 -8.42 2.30 3.09
C GLY A 110 -9.44 3.11 3.88
N THR A 111 -9.37 3.00 5.19
CA THR A 111 -10.23 3.73 6.10
C THR A 111 -9.43 4.47 7.17
N THR A 112 -10.10 5.36 7.89
CA THR A 112 -9.63 5.88 9.17
C THR A 112 -9.79 4.81 10.27
N THR A 113 -9.44 5.15 11.49
CA THR A 113 -9.69 4.37 12.71
C THR A 113 -10.50 5.18 13.70
N SER A 114 -11.28 4.52 14.54
CA SER A 114 -12.04 5.16 15.63
C SER A 114 -11.66 4.66 17.02
N ASP A 115 -10.93 3.56 17.13
CA ASP A 115 -10.58 2.89 18.39
C ASP A 115 -9.09 2.94 18.73
N SER A 116 -8.27 3.60 17.92
CA SER A 116 -6.82 3.73 18.09
C SER A 116 -6.39 5.15 17.77
N GLU A 117 -5.27 5.61 18.33
CA GLU A 117 -4.75 6.97 18.08
C GLU A 117 -4.46 7.20 16.61
N TYR A 118 -4.06 6.15 15.89
CA TYR A 118 -3.76 6.19 14.46
C TYR A 118 -3.98 4.83 13.81
N ARG A 119 -4.13 4.84 12.49
CA ARG A 119 -4.00 3.68 11.62
C ARG A 119 -2.82 3.90 10.69
N MET A 120 -1.89 2.96 10.67
CA MET A 120 -0.70 3.03 9.83
C MET A 120 -0.54 1.78 8.98
N VAL A 121 -0.31 1.99 7.70
CA VAL A 121 0.00 0.93 6.73
C VAL A 121 1.20 1.34 5.88
N ILE A 122 1.91 0.36 5.35
CA ILE A 122 2.95 0.57 4.34
C ILE A 122 2.52 -0.16 3.07
N ASN A 123 2.40 0.57 1.98
CA ASN A 123 2.04 0.05 0.67
C ASN A 123 3.31 -0.15 -0.17
N PHE A 124 3.44 -1.34 -0.75
CA PHE A 124 4.54 -1.72 -1.64
C PHE A 124 3.95 -1.96 -3.03
N ASN A 125 4.52 -1.31 -4.04
CA ASN A 125 4.19 -1.56 -5.45
C ASN A 125 5.47 -1.98 -6.17
N TYR A 126 5.45 -3.16 -6.77
CA TYR A 126 6.67 -3.79 -7.30
C TYR A 126 6.35 -4.81 -8.41
N VAL A 127 7.41 -5.22 -9.08
CA VAL A 127 7.39 -6.31 -10.06
C VAL A 127 8.23 -7.48 -9.54
#